data_2c0c7e0aeaf740ecc2fc1657922ea241
#
_entry.id   2c0c7e0aeaf740ecc2fc1657922ea241
#
_cell.length_a   1.000
_cell.length_b   1.000
_cell.length_c   1.000
_cell.angle_alpha   90.00
_cell.angle_beta   90.00
_cell.angle_gamma   90.00
#
_symmetry.space_group_name_H-M   'P 1'
#
loop_
_entity.id
_entity.type
_entity.pdbx_description
1 polymer ?
#
loop_
_entity_poly.entity_id
_entity_poly.type
_entity_poly.pdbx_seq_one_letter_code
_entity_poly.pdbx_strand_id
1 'polypeptide(L)'
;ALRGGPQPSRTIGWNQPHQVHAEGPGIEPFTSIRHGDWKLILFHDGPRVELYDLASDIGEQHDLASERPRVTADMLDRMRQWIEESDVQTSVNIETGQSVTVPDASTQARTKPNIIFIYSDDHSAEAVSAHGSTITQTPHIDRLATEGAIFENAFCTNSICAPARAVLLTGLNSHHNGIIDNATQLDPTIPTFPSMLQEVGYQTAMIGKWHLRSDPVGFDHWEVLPGQGHYYAPDFRSAAGTRRINGYVTDITTDLALEWLEKQRDSDQPFMLMLQHKAPHRNWMPGPDHLHSFEDVDVPPPATLLDTWDDRLAAQQQEMTIADHTFDFYDLKIDEQHGDVQKSGPDKWMHDVLARLSPEQRAAWAAAYESRNADYAAAMERIEKLDDPADAAAARTHLR
;
A
#
# COMPACT_ATOMS: atom_id res chain seq x y z
N ALA A 1 6.53 8.46 -45.91
CA ALA A 1 6.19 7.84 -44.68
C ALA A 1 5.38 8.79 -43.78
N LEU A 2 4.10 8.91 -43.98
CA LEU A 2 3.19 9.68 -43.14
C LEU A 2 1.93 8.82 -42.93
N ARG A 3 2.05 7.83 -42.07
CA ARG A 3 0.88 7.11 -41.54
C ARG A 3 0.83 7.41 -40.07
N GLY A 4 -0.21 8.22 -39.67
CA GLY A 4 -0.45 8.59 -38.29
C GLY A 4 -0.88 7.41 -37.44
N GLY A 5 0.07 6.84 -36.71
CA GLY A 5 -0.07 5.97 -35.57
C GLY A 5 0.98 6.39 -34.55
N PRO A 6 0.82 6.09 -33.27
CA PRO A 6 1.84 6.40 -32.28
C PRO A 6 3.15 5.72 -32.70
N GLN A 7 4.13 6.51 -33.07
CA GLN A 7 5.49 6.02 -33.33
C GLN A 7 6.12 5.70 -31.97
N PRO A 8 6.84 4.58 -31.83
CA PRO A 8 7.60 4.35 -30.62
C PRO A 8 8.58 5.50 -30.43
N SER A 9 8.67 6.05 -29.23
CA SER A 9 9.64 7.11 -28.92
C SER A 9 11.04 6.57 -29.18
N ARG A 10 11.78 7.24 -30.08
CA ARG A 10 13.19 6.93 -30.35
C ARG A 10 14.05 8.08 -29.89
N THR A 11 15.29 7.78 -29.50
CA THR A 11 16.28 8.81 -29.22
C THR A 11 16.84 9.35 -30.54
N ILE A 12 16.84 10.67 -30.67
CA ILE A 12 17.43 11.38 -31.79
C ILE A 12 18.49 12.29 -31.18
N GLY A 13 19.70 12.30 -31.74
CA GLY A 13 20.78 13.10 -31.20
C GLY A 13 21.41 14.01 -32.26
N TRP A 14 22.02 15.07 -31.77
CA TRP A 14 22.84 16.01 -32.50
C TRP A 14 24.14 16.26 -31.76
N ASN A 15 25.25 16.35 -32.48
CA ASN A 15 26.55 16.61 -31.90
C ASN A 15 27.28 17.72 -32.68
N GLN A 16 27.73 18.73 -31.95
CA GLN A 16 28.55 19.83 -32.49
C GLN A 16 29.85 19.86 -31.67
N PRO A 17 30.87 19.10 -32.07
CA PRO A 17 32.08 18.91 -31.28
C PRO A 17 33.09 20.05 -31.37
N HIS A 18 32.86 21.04 -32.23
CA HIS A 18 33.78 22.13 -32.46
C HIS A 18 33.17 23.48 -32.16
N GLN A 19 33.97 24.34 -31.54
CA GLN A 19 33.60 25.76 -31.39
C GLN A 19 33.57 26.42 -32.77
N VAL A 20 32.46 27.00 -33.11
CA VAL A 20 32.36 27.83 -34.33
C VAL A 20 32.85 29.24 -33.97
N HIS A 21 33.79 29.80 -34.73
CA HIS A 21 34.30 31.16 -34.55
C HIS A 21 33.21 32.20 -34.85
N ALA A 22 32.27 32.39 -33.95
CA ALA A 22 31.28 33.45 -33.98
C ALA A 22 30.96 33.84 -32.52
N GLU A 23 30.82 35.14 -32.27
CA GLU A 23 30.44 35.63 -30.96
C GLU A 23 28.91 35.57 -30.80
N GLY A 24 28.41 34.86 -29.77
CA GLY A 24 27.00 34.85 -29.42
C GLY A 24 26.58 33.58 -28.64
N PRO A 25 25.48 33.64 -27.86
CA PRO A 25 24.98 32.48 -27.14
C PRO A 25 24.50 31.37 -28.10
N GLY A 26 24.78 30.12 -27.78
CA GLY A 26 24.36 28.94 -28.55
C GLY A 26 25.39 28.46 -29.58
N ILE A 27 26.65 28.91 -29.50
CA ILE A 27 27.73 28.55 -30.45
C ILE A 27 28.78 27.67 -29.77
N GLU A 28 28.58 27.35 -28.50
CA GLU A 28 29.43 26.48 -27.72
C GLU A 28 29.32 25.02 -28.25
N PRO A 29 30.41 24.23 -28.19
CA PRO A 29 30.33 22.82 -28.53
C PRO A 29 29.34 22.11 -27.61
N PHE A 30 28.47 21.29 -28.18
CA PHE A 30 27.46 20.55 -27.41
C PHE A 30 27.09 19.20 -28.04
N THR A 31 26.54 18.34 -27.21
CA THR A 31 25.76 17.18 -27.64
C THR A 31 24.35 17.35 -27.13
N SER A 32 23.34 17.12 -27.94
CA SER A 32 21.94 17.11 -27.48
C SER A 32 21.22 15.85 -27.96
N ILE A 33 20.27 15.41 -27.13
CA ILE A 33 19.35 14.34 -27.51
C ILE A 33 17.91 14.75 -27.26
N ARG A 34 17.01 14.17 -28.03
CA ARG A 34 15.58 14.20 -27.81
C ARG A 34 15.03 12.78 -27.67
N HIS A 35 14.23 12.56 -26.65
CA HIS A 35 13.46 11.34 -26.47
C HIS A 35 12.02 11.67 -26.01
N GLY A 36 11.03 11.39 -26.88
CA GLY A 36 9.68 11.85 -26.66
C GLY A 36 9.60 13.39 -26.65
N ASP A 37 9.06 13.95 -25.59
CA ASP A 37 8.94 15.40 -25.38
C ASP A 37 10.13 16.01 -24.65
N TRP A 38 11.04 15.19 -24.13
CA TRP A 38 12.23 15.66 -23.42
C TRP A 38 13.40 15.91 -24.36
N LYS A 39 14.07 17.06 -24.18
CA LYS A 39 15.35 17.40 -24.81
C LYS A 39 16.39 17.68 -23.73
N LEU A 40 17.56 17.08 -23.88
CA LEU A 40 18.72 17.31 -23.02
C LEU A 40 19.88 17.84 -23.88
N ILE A 41 20.58 18.85 -23.34
CA ILE A 41 21.77 19.43 -23.95
C ILE A 41 22.93 19.30 -22.94
N LEU A 42 24.05 18.73 -23.39
CA LEU A 42 25.32 18.72 -22.67
C LEU A 42 26.29 19.67 -23.38
N PHE A 43 26.74 20.71 -22.71
CA PHE A 43 27.75 21.63 -23.22
C PHE A 43 29.16 21.09 -22.93
N HIS A 44 30.07 21.28 -23.88
CA HIS A 44 31.41 20.69 -23.80
C HIS A 44 32.46 21.61 -23.21
N ASP A 45 32.17 22.91 -23.03
CA ASP A 45 33.05 23.90 -22.42
C ASP A 45 33.06 23.88 -20.88
N GLY A 46 32.23 23.03 -20.30
CA GLY A 46 32.08 22.71 -18.88
C GLY A 46 30.99 21.71 -18.67
N PRO A 47 30.85 21.04 -17.53
CA PRO A 47 29.86 19.98 -17.32
C PRO A 47 28.42 20.53 -17.18
N ARG A 48 28.05 21.57 -17.90
CA ARG A 48 26.71 22.17 -17.88
C ARG A 48 25.75 21.30 -18.66
N VAL A 49 24.61 20.99 -18.06
CA VAL A 49 23.51 20.22 -18.63
C VAL A 49 22.24 21.02 -18.52
N GLU A 50 21.46 21.07 -19.59
CA GLU A 50 20.14 21.69 -19.62
C GLU A 50 19.10 20.66 -20.06
N LEU A 51 17.90 20.68 -19.45
CA LEU A 51 16.78 19.80 -19.76
C LEU A 51 15.53 20.60 -20.06
N TYR A 52 14.83 20.26 -21.13
CA TYR A 52 13.62 20.95 -21.58
C TYR A 52 12.47 19.97 -21.85
N ASP A 53 11.24 20.37 -21.45
CA ASP A 53 9.99 19.70 -21.83
C ASP A 53 9.40 20.41 -23.06
N LEU A 54 9.64 19.88 -24.24
CA LEU A 54 9.21 20.46 -25.50
C LEU A 54 7.68 20.43 -25.72
N ALA A 55 6.93 19.67 -24.94
CA ALA A 55 5.47 19.69 -25.00
C ALA A 55 4.90 20.98 -24.41
N SER A 56 5.51 21.46 -23.33
CA SER A 56 5.09 22.67 -22.61
C SER A 56 5.96 23.90 -22.94
N ASP A 57 7.22 23.71 -23.35
CA ASP A 57 8.21 24.74 -23.61
C ASP A 57 9.00 24.47 -24.91
N ILE A 58 8.33 24.60 -26.04
CA ILE A 58 8.97 24.44 -27.36
C ILE A 58 10.07 25.48 -27.61
N GLY A 59 10.06 26.58 -26.88
CA GLY A 59 11.04 27.67 -27.00
C GLY A 59 12.27 27.49 -26.13
N GLU A 60 12.36 26.40 -25.33
CA GLU A 60 13.52 26.09 -24.49
C GLU A 60 13.89 27.24 -23.53
N GLN A 61 12.86 27.86 -22.90
CA GLN A 61 13.04 29.03 -22.04
C GLN A 61 13.30 28.68 -20.57
N HIS A 62 12.93 27.45 -20.13
CA HIS A 62 13.02 27.02 -18.74
C HIS A 62 13.81 25.74 -18.63
N ASP A 63 15.05 25.86 -18.14
CA ASP A 63 15.89 24.69 -17.84
C ASP A 63 15.37 23.95 -16.59
N LEU A 64 14.94 22.72 -16.79
CA LEU A 64 14.40 21.83 -15.77
C LEU A 64 15.44 20.85 -15.20
N ALA A 65 16.72 20.93 -15.56
CA ALA A 65 17.73 19.95 -15.17
C ALA A 65 17.84 19.76 -13.65
N SER A 66 17.80 20.85 -12.89
CA SER A 66 17.83 20.81 -11.43
C SER A 66 16.49 20.44 -10.80
N GLU A 67 15.38 20.75 -11.45
CA GLU A 67 14.03 20.47 -10.93
C GLU A 67 13.57 19.03 -11.23
N ARG A 68 14.14 18.42 -12.28
CA ARG A 68 13.78 17.06 -12.75
C ARG A 68 14.98 16.11 -12.77
N PRO A 69 15.68 15.91 -11.65
CA PRO A 69 16.97 15.18 -11.64
C PRO A 69 16.85 13.74 -12.14
N ARG A 70 15.69 13.08 -11.96
CA ARG A 70 15.46 11.71 -12.47
C ARG A 70 15.36 11.69 -14.00
N VAL A 71 14.65 12.64 -14.59
CA VAL A 71 14.54 12.75 -16.05
C VAL A 71 15.89 13.13 -16.64
N THR A 72 16.61 14.05 -16.01
CA THR A 72 17.98 14.43 -16.41
C THR A 72 18.91 13.23 -16.44
N ALA A 73 18.87 12.38 -15.40
CA ALA A 73 19.68 11.16 -15.31
C ALA A 73 19.33 10.15 -16.43
N ASP A 74 18.05 9.87 -16.66
CA ASP A 74 17.59 8.96 -17.73
C ASP A 74 18.02 9.49 -19.12
N MET A 75 17.92 10.76 -19.34
CA MET A 75 18.33 11.40 -20.59
C MET A 75 19.86 11.38 -20.79
N LEU A 76 20.66 11.53 -19.71
CA LEU A 76 22.12 11.38 -19.77
C LEU A 76 22.52 9.93 -20.13
N ASP A 77 21.85 8.93 -19.53
CA ASP A 77 22.09 7.52 -19.88
C ASP A 77 21.77 7.22 -21.34
N ARG A 78 20.65 7.76 -21.86
CA ARG A 78 20.30 7.66 -23.29
C ARG A 78 21.29 8.39 -24.19
N MET A 79 21.83 9.52 -23.75
CA MET A 79 22.86 10.25 -24.50
C MET A 79 24.13 9.43 -24.59
N ARG A 80 24.55 8.79 -23.50
CA ARG A 80 25.73 7.92 -23.48
C ARG A 80 25.56 6.74 -24.44
N GLN A 81 24.43 6.04 -24.35
CA GLN A 81 24.11 4.94 -25.25
C GLN A 81 24.09 5.39 -26.71
N TRP A 82 23.48 6.55 -27.01
CA TRP A 82 23.43 7.08 -28.37
C TRP A 82 24.80 7.44 -28.90
N ILE A 83 25.71 8.00 -28.10
CA ILE A 83 27.09 8.32 -28.47
C ILE A 83 27.85 7.01 -28.80
N GLU A 84 27.75 5.98 -27.95
CA GLU A 84 28.37 4.67 -28.16
C GLU A 84 27.86 3.98 -29.43
N GLU A 85 26.55 3.94 -29.64
CA GLU A 85 25.92 3.30 -30.80
C GLU A 85 26.18 4.04 -32.13
N SER A 86 26.36 5.37 -32.07
CA SER A 86 26.53 6.20 -33.26
C SER A 86 27.98 6.53 -33.58
N ASP A 87 28.94 6.05 -32.80
CA ASP A 87 30.40 6.33 -32.94
C ASP A 87 30.68 7.84 -33.05
N VAL A 88 29.98 8.63 -32.23
CA VAL A 88 30.06 10.10 -32.26
C VAL A 88 31.30 10.57 -31.51
N GLN A 89 32.15 11.37 -32.17
CA GLN A 89 33.27 12.04 -31.51
C GLN A 89 32.79 13.21 -30.65
N THR A 90 33.08 13.15 -29.34
CA THR A 90 32.91 14.32 -28.45
C THR A 90 34.10 15.27 -28.58
N SER A 91 33.92 16.51 -28.13
CA SER A 91 34.99 17.50 -28.11
C SER A 91 36.20 17.04 -27.30
N VAL A 92 37.38 17.45 -27.70
CA VAL A 92 38.62 17.27 -26.93
C VAL A 92 38.98 18.62 -26.33
N ASN A 93 39.15 18.67 -25.02
CA ASN A 93 39.69 19.84 -24.34
C ASN A 93 41.14 20.07 -24.79
N ILE A 94 41.44 21.20 -25.44
CA ILE A 94 42.73 21.51 -26.04
C ILE A 94 43.84 21.63 -24.99
N GLU A 95 43.52 22.07 -23.78
CA GLU A 95 44.49 22.26 -22.70
C GLU A 95 44.88 20.94 -22.04
N THR A 96 43.91 20.02 -21.87
CA THR A 96 44.11 18.76 -21.15
C THR A 96 44.31 17.56 -22.08
N GLY A 97 43.93 17.67 -23.36
CA GLY A 97 43.95 16.56 -24.33
C GLY A 97 42.89 15.47 -24.03
N GLN A 98 41.98 15.71 -23.10
CA GLN A 98 40.95 14.73 -22.71
C GLN A 98 39.65 14.98 -23.49
N SER A 99 39.04 13.90 -23.95
CA SER A 99 37.70 13.95 -24.54
C SER A 99 36.65 14.31 -23.49
N VAL A 100 35.72 15.15 -23.86
CA VAL A 100 34.56 15.42 -23.01
C VAL A 100 33.73 14.15 -22.91
N THR A 101 33.54 13.72 -21.69
CA THR A 101 32.68 12.55 -21.38
C THR A 101 31.31 13.02 -20.93
N VAL A 102 30.28 12.27 -21.29
CA VAL A 102 28.95 12.49 -20.71
C VAL A 102 29.07 12.27 -19.19
N PRO A 103 28.66 13.24 -18.36
CA PRO A 103 28.69 13.08 -16.92
C PRO A 103 28.02 11.75 -16.54
N ASP A 104 28.69 10.93 -15.76
CA ASP A 104 28.08 9.71 -15.28
C ASP A 104 26.85 10.09 -14.44
N ALA A 105 25.67 9.63 -14.84
CA ALA A 105 24.47 9.76 -14.04
C ALA A 105 24.63 9.13 -12.66
N SER A 106 25.61 8.21 -12.50
CA SER A 106 26.01 7.66 -11.20
C SER A 106 26.82 8.64 -10.33
N THR A 107 27.36 9.75 -10.89
CA THR A 107 28.04 10.76 -10.06
C THR A 107 27.08 11.81 -9.45
N GLN A 108 25.88 11.97 -9.96
CA GLN A 108 24.74 12.30 -9.11
C GLN A 108 24.23 10.96 -8.57
N ALA A 109 24.74 10.55 -7.42
CA ALA A 109 24.32 9.33 -6.76
C ALA A 109 22.80 9.25 -6.89
N ARG A 110 22.28 8.32 -7.71
CA ARG A 110 20.88 7.97 -7.70
C ARG A 110 20.62 7.59 -6.26
N THR A 111 20.17 8.54 -5.45
CA THR A 111 19.79 8.23 -4.08
C THR A 111 18.69 7.21 -4.23
N LYS A 112 19.01 5.96 -3.86
CA LYS A 112 18.02 4.89 -3.86
C LYS A 112 16.83 5.41 -3.06
N PRO A 113 15.60 5.44 -3.63
CA PRO A 113 14.46 6.01 -2.93
C PRO A 113 14.15 5.17 -1.70
N ASN A 114 13.79 5.82 -0.61
CA ASN A 114 13.17 5.11 0.49
C ASN A 114 11.80 4.57 0.07
N ILE A 115 11.45 3.39 0.54
CA ILE A 115 10.20 2.71 0.20
C ILE A 115 9.40 2.48 1.48
N ILE A 116 8.18 3.00 1.52
CA ILE A 116 7.22 2.68 2.59
C ILE A 116 6.02 2.01 1.93
N PHE A 117 5.76 0.78 2.33
CA PHE A 117 4.61 -0.01 1.90
C PHE A 117 3.61 -0.14 3.05
N ILE A 118 2.52 0.63 2.98
CA ILE A 118 1.43 0.59 3.98
C ILE A 118 0.34 -0.34 3.47
N TYR A 119 -0.02 -1.33 4.28
CA TYR A 119 -1.00 -2.35 3.93
C TYR A 119 -2.04 -2.50 5.05
N SER A 120 -3.30 -2.30 4.71
CA SER A 120 -4.45 -2.57 5.59
C SER A 120 -5.07 -3.92 5.25
N ASP A 121 -5.69 -4.58 6.23
CA ASP A 121 -6.23 -5.92 6.12
C ASP A 121 -7.76 -5.85 5.97
N ASP A 122 -8.28 -6.38 4.85
CA ASP A 122 -9.70 -6.36 4.49
C ASP A 122 -10.31 -4.94 4.37
N HIS A 123 -9.54 -3.97 3.87
CA HIS A 123 -10.00 -2.60 3.65
C HIS A 123 -10.63 -2.47 2.26
N SER A 124 -11.95 -2.31 2.22
CA SER A 124 -12.69 -2.11 0.97
C SER A 124 -12.39 -0.76 0.33
N ALA A 125 -12.32 -0.72 -1.00
CA ALA A 125 -12.19 0.53 -1.75
C ALA A 125 -13.36 1.49 -1.48
N GLU A 126 -14.57 0.96 -1.28
CA GLU A 126 -15.77 1.74 -0.96
C GLU A 126 -15.67 2.45 0.41
N ALA A 127 -14.73 2.06 1.27
CA ALA A 127 -14.44 2.72 2.53
C ALA A 127 -13.30 3.75 2.44
N VAL A 128 -12.83 4.09 1.24
CA VAL A 128 -11.78 5.10 1.02
C VAL A 128 -12.36 6.28 0.24
N SER A 129 -12.26 7.50 0.81
CA SER A 129 -12.88 8.69 0.20
C SER A 129 -12.26 9.06 -1.16
N ALA A 130 -10.98 8.79 -1.39
CA ALA A 130 -10.36 8.94 -2.73
C ALA A 130 -10.96 8.01 -3.79
N HIS A 131 -11.63 6.93 -3.41
CA HIS A 131 -12.39 6.04 -4.29
C HIS A 131 -13.88 6.35 -4.32
N GLY A 132 -14.32 7.47 -3.73
CA GLY A 132 -15.68 7.97 -3.79
C GLY A 132 -16.55 7.59 -2.58
N SER A 133 -15.99 7.11 -1.48
CA SER A 133 -16.76 6.91 -0.25
C SER A 133 -17.44 8.20 0.19
N THR A 134 -18.73 8.13 0.49
CA THR A 134 -19.50 9.22 1.07
C THR A 134 -19.75 9.04 2.57
N ILE A 135 -19.39 7.89 3.13
CA ILE A 135 -19.62 7.51 4.53
C ILE A 135 -18.37 7.77 5.36
N THR A 136 -17.22 7.32 4.85
CA THR A 136 -15.93 7.46 5.51
C THR A 136 -15.10 8.58 4.90
N GLN A 137 -14.30 9.21 5.73
CA GLN A 137 -13.33 10.23 5.30
C GLN A 137 -11.92 9.75 5.62
N THR A 138 -11.07 9.70 4.59
CA THR A 138 -9.70 9.19 4.69
C THR A 138 -8.68 10.22 4.21
N PRO A 139 -8.60 11.43 4.85
CA PRO A 139 -7.88 12.59 4.30
C PRO A 139 -6.39 12.34 4.10
N HIS A 140 -5.77 11.48 4.92
CA HIS A 140 -4.35 11.16 4.77
C HIS A 140 -4.07 10.16 3.64
N ILE A 141 -5.02 9.23 3.36
CA ILE A 141 -4.96 8.34 2.19
C ILE A 141 -5.23 9.16 0.93
N ASP A 142 -6.22 10.05 0.97
CA ASP A 142 -6.58 10.93 -0.15
C ASP A 142 -5.42 11.87 -0.55
N ARG A 143 -4.60 12.28 0.42
CA ARG A 143 -3.39 13.05 0.15
C ARG A 143 -2.40 12.25 -0.71
N LEU A 144 -2.21 10.95 -0.42
CA LEU A 144 -1.38 10.08 -1.27
C LEU A 144 -1.92 9.97 -2.69
N ALA A 145 -3.25 9.96 -2.83
CA ALA A 145 -3.91 9.93 -4.13
C ALA A 145 -3.71 11.24 -4.91
N THR A 146 -3.79 12.39 -4.23
CA THR A 146 -3.63 13.72 -4.86
C THR A 146 -2.17 14.07 -5.18
N GLU A 147 -1.23 13.66 -4.34
CA GLU A 147 0.21 13.91 -4.53
C GLU A 147 0.91 12.83 -5.37
N GLY A 148 0.24 11.73 -5.65
CA GLY A 148 0.78 10.55 -6.32
C GLY A 148 -0.12 10.04 -7.45
N ALA A 149 -0.52 8.76 -7.35
CA ALA A 149 -1.36 8.09 -8.34
C ALA A 149 -2.34 7.13 -7.68
N ILE A 150 -3.52 6.99 -8.26
CA ILE A 150 -4.53 5.98 -7.91
C ILE A 150 -4.47 4.87 -8.97
N PHE A 151 -4.44 3.62 -8.52
CA PHE A 151 -4.57 2.44 -9.38
C PHE A 151 -6.02 1.97 -9.35
N GLU A 152 -6.82 2.34 -10.35
CA GLU A 152 -8.23 1.98 -10.44
C GLU A 152 -8.46 0.49 -10.74
N ASN A 153 -7.46 -0.18 -11.32
CA ASN A 153 -7.53 -1.57 -11.75
C ASN A 153 -6.42 -2.40 -11.07
N ALA A 154 -6.44 -2.44 -9.73
CA ALA A 154 -5.60 -3.33 -8.94
C ALA A 154 -6.36 -4.60 -8.58
N PHE A 155 -5.74 -5.78 -8.78
CA PHE A 155 -6.39 -7.07 -8.58
C PHE A 155 -5.60 -7.92 -7.59
N CYS A 156 -6.32 -8.60 -6.71
CA CYS A 156 -5.77 -9.64 -5.85
C CYS A 156 -5.93 -11.01 -6.53
N THR A 157 -4.86 -11.79 -6.57
CA THR A 157 -4.87 -13.12 -7.22
C THR A 157 -5.56 -14.17 -6.35
N ASN A 158 -5.56 -13.99 -5.03
CA ASN A 158 -6.21 -14.84 -4.05
C ASN A 158 -6.60 -13.98 -2.85
N SER A 159 -7.88 -13.75 -2.64
CA SER A 159 -8.45 -12.85 -1.63
C SER A 159 -8.52 -13.47 -0.22
N ILE A 160 -7.48 -14.18 0.20
CA ILE A 160 -7.30 -14.72 1.55
C ILE A 160 -5.97 -14.19 2.10
N CYS A 161 -5.92 -13.88 3.40
CA CYS A 161 -4.79 -13.18 4.04
C CYS A 161 -3.41 -13.74 3.68
N ALA A 162 -3.08 -14.99 4.08
CA ALA A 162 -1.75 -15.55 3.86
C ALA A 162 -1.42 -15.73 2.37
N PRO A 163 -2.31 -16.27 1.52
CA PRO A 163 -2.06 -16.35 0.09
C PRO A 163 -1.79 -14.98 -0.56
N ALA A 164 -2.59 -13.94 -0.28
CA ALA A 164 -2.38 -12.60 -0.81
C ALA A 164 -1.03 -12.01 -0.38
N ARG A 165 -0.66 -12.18 0.91
CA ARG A 165 0.63 -11.71 1.46
C ARG A 165 1.82 -12.44 0.84
N ALA A 166 1.70 -13.75 0.61
CA ALA A 166 2.73 -14.53 -0.05
C ALA A 166 2.93 -14.11 -1.52
N VAL A 167 1.83 -13.87 -2.25
CA VAL A 167 1.90 -13.36 -3.63
C VAL A 167 2.56 -11.98 -3.67
N LEU A 168 2.20 -11.09 -2.75
CA LEU A 168 2.80 -9.76 -2.63
C LEU A 168 4.32 -9.85 -2.41
N LEU A 169 4.77 -10.70 -1.49
CA LEU A 169 6.18 -10.82 -1.14
C LEU A 169 7.02 -11.48 -2.23
N THR A 170 6.49 -12.52 -2.88
CA THR A 170 7.24 -13.36 -3.80
C THR A 170 7.06 -13.01 -5.28
N GLY A 171 5.99 -12.26 -5.62
CA GLY A 171 5.57 -12.05 -7.00
C GLY A 171 5.03 -13.31 -7.69
N LEU A 172 4.88 -14.42 -6.96
CA LEU A 172 4.46 -15.72 -7.48
C LEU A 172 3.01 -16.00 -7.07
N ASN A 173 2.20 -16.48 -8.01
CA ASN A 173 0.84 -16.96 -7.72
C ASN A 173 0.86 -18.11 -6.70
N SER A 174 -0.24 -18.31 -5.95
CA SER A 174 -0.34 -19.28 -4.86
C SER A 174 0.03 -20.71 -5.22
N HIS A 175 -0.25 -21.16 -6.45
CA HIS A 175 0.13 -22.49 -6.92
C HIS A 175 1.64 -22.64 -7.21
N HIS A 176 2.39 -21.53 -7.29
CA HIS A 176 3.85 -21.54 -7.42
C HIS A 176 4.55 -21.29 -6.09
N ASN A 177 4.04 -20.41 -5.24
CA ASN A 177 4.63 -20.15 -3.92
C ASN A 177 4.17 -21.15 -2.84
N GLY A 178 3.18 -22.00 -3.13
CA GLY A 178 2.66 -23.03 -2.26
C GLY A 178 1.68 -22.57 -1.19
N ILE A 179 1.44 -21.26 -1.04
CA ILE A 179 0.55 -20.72 -0.01
C ILE A 179 -0.87 -20.58 -0.58
N ILE A 180 -1.69 -21.58 -0.30
CA ILE A 180 -3.07 -21.67 -0.82
C ILE A 180 -4.15 -21.40 0.24
N ASP A 181 -3.76 -21.34 1.52
CA ASP A 181 -4.64 -21.12 2.68
C ASP A 181 -3.90 -20.42 3.83
N ASN A 182 -4.63 -20.13 4.90
CA ASN A 182 -4.08 -19.53 6.12
C ASN A 182 -3.36 -20.52 7.06
N ALA A 183 -3.32 -21.80 6.70
CA ALA A 183 -2.70 -22.85 7.52
C ALA A 183 -1.28 -23.21 7.04
N THR A 184 -0.97 -22.94 5.78
CA THR A 184 0.31 -23.28 5.16
C THR A 184 1.39 -22.25 5.55
N GLN A 185 2.58 -22.73 5.87
CA GLN A 185 3.73 -21.89 6.21
C GLN A 185 4.51 -21.51 4.95
N LEU A 186 4.93 -20.24 4.87
CA LEU A 186 5.81 -19.77 3.78
C LEU A 186 7.18 -20.47 3.88
N ASP A 187 7.62 -21.05 2.78
CA ASP A 187 8.97 -21.59 2.65
C ASP A 187 9.99 -20.43 2.66
N PRO A 188 10.88 -20.38 3.66
CA PRO A 188 11.84 -19.28 3.79
C PRO A 188 12.91 -19.25 2.69
N THR A 189 13.00 -20.28 1.85
CA THR A 189 13.96 -20.34 0.75
C THR A 189 13.45 -19.68 -0.53
N ILE A 190 12.15 -19.35 -0.60
CA ILE A 190 11.57 -18.62 -1.72
C ILE A 190 12.05 -17.16 -1.68
N PRO A 191 12.69 -16.64 -2.74
CA PRO A 191 13.10 -15.25 -2.79
C PRO A 191 11.90 -14.30 -2.63
N THR A 192 12.07 -13.28 -1.82
CA THR A 192 11.08 -12.23 -1.62
C THR A 192 11.64 -10.88 -2.08
N PHE A 193 10.77 -9.95 -2.49
CA PHE A 193 11.28 -8.64 -2.90
C PHE A 193 12.04 -7.89 -1.78
N PRO A 194 11.70 -8.03 -0.48
CA PRO A 194 12.53 -7.47 0.59
C PRO A 194 13.94 -8.06 0.64
N SER A 195 14.09 -9.38 0.44
CA SER A 195 15.43 -10.01 0.40
C SER A 195 16.27 -9.50 -0.78
N MET A 196 15.65 -9.29 -1.95
CA MET A 196 16.32 -8.71 -3.11
C MET A 196 16.74 -7.25 -2.87
N LEU A 197 15.96 -6.48 -2.09
CA LEU A 197 16.31 -5.12 -1.70
C LEU A 197 17.50 -5.10 -0.72
N GLN A 198 17.59 -6.07 0.19
CA GLN A 198 18.79 -6.23 1.05
C GLN A 198 20.06 -6.48 0.23
N GLU A 199 20.00 -7.33 -0.78
CA GLU A 199 21.14 -7.61 -1.67
C GLU A 199 21.70 -6.36 -2.36
N VAL A 200 20.84 -5.37 -2.58
CA VAL A 200 21.27 -4.08 -3.17
C VAL A 200 21.43 -2.98 -2.12
N GLY A 201 21.53 -3.31 -0.82
CA GLY A 201 21.93 -2.42 0.26
C GLY A 201 20.81 -1.57 0.87
N TYR A 202 19.55 -2.03 0.80
CA TYR A 202 18.48 -1.45 1.61
C TYR A 202 18.48 -2.05 3.01
N GLN A 203 18.18 -1.23 4.01
CA GLN A 203 17.69 -1.72 5.30
C GLN A 203 16.21 -2.04 5.18
N THR A 204 15.79 -3.16 5.73
CA THR A 204 14.42 -3.65 5.57
C THR A 204 13.74 -3.87 6.92
N ALA A 205 12.52 -3.39 7.05
CA ALA A 205 11.72 -3.60 8.26
C ALA A 205 10.30 -4.09 7.95
N MET A 206 9.80 -4.99 8.81
CA MET A 206 8.43 -5.49 8.79
C MET A 206 7.76 -5.25 10.14
N ILE A 207 6.69 -4.45 10.17
CA ILE A 207 5.97 -4.13 11.40
C ILE A 207 4.47 -4.37 11.20
N GLY A 208 3.85 -5.14 12.11
CA GLY A 208 2.43 -5.43 12.10
C GLY A 208 2.06 -6.86 11.70
N LYS A 209 1.01 -7.06 10.92
CA LYS A 209 0.47 -8.39 10.60
C LYS A 209 1.29 -9.12 9.53
N TRP A 210 2.02 -10.16 9.93
CA TRP A 210 2.77 -11.06 9.02
C TRP A 210 1.91 -12.18 8.44
N HIS A 211 1.33 -12.98 9.31
CA HIS A 211 0.35 -14.06 9.05
C HIS A 211 0.80 -15.17 8.07
N LEU A 212 2.10 -15.42 7.94
CA LEU A 212 2.66 -16.48 7.08
C LEU A 212 3.28 -17.65 7.84
N ARG A 213 3.01 -17.76 9.15
CA ARG A 213 3.42 -18.84 10.07
C ARG A 213 4.92 -19.08 10.22
N SER A 214 5.75 -18.48 9.37
CA SER A 214 7.21 -18.41 9.50
C SER A 214 7.62 -17.17 10.29
N ASP A 215 8.90 -17.06 10.61
CA ASP A 215 9.51 -15.77 10.90
C ASP A 215 9.58 -14.95 9.62
N PRO A 216 9.53 -13.61 9.68
CA PRO A 216 9.71 -12.76 8.51
C PRO A 216 11.09 -12.98 7.87
N VAL A 217 11.10 -13.20 6.55
CA VAL A 217 12.30 -13.43 5.75
C VAL A 217 12.57 -12.22 4.88
N GLY A 218 13.85 -11.81 4.79
CA GLY A 218 14.25 -10.63 4.02
C GLY A 218 14.09 -9.31 4.78
N PHE A 219 14.07 -9.37 6.13
CA PHE A 219 13.96 -8.20 6.99
C PHE A 219 15.06 -8.19 8.05
N ASP A 220 15.74 -7.04 8.17
CA ASP A 220 16.75 -6.81 9.21
C ASP A 220 16.10 -6.56 10.56
N HIS A 221 14.94 -5.92 10.54
CA HIS A 221 14.13 -5.65 11.73
C HIS A 221 12.70 -6.12 11.51
N TRP A 222 12.11 -6.75 12.55
CA TRP A 222 10.69 -7.08 12.48
C TRP A 222 10.05 -7.17 13.87
N GLU A 223 8.82 -6.65 13.96
CA GLU A 223 7.92 -6.79 15.09
C GLU A 223 6.51 -7.13 14.57
N VAL A 224 6.09 -8.38 14.73
CA VAL A 224 4.89 -8.89 14.06
C VAL A 224 3.85 -9.44 15.01
N LEU A 225 2.59 -9.28 14.63
CA LEU A 225 1.46 -9.85 15.34
C LEU A 225 1.42 -11.37 15.15
N PRO A 226 1.32 -12.19 16.22
CA PRO A 226 1.07 -13.62 16.11
C PRO A 226 -0.30 -13.90 15.47
N GLY A 227 -0.33 -14.68 14.41
CA GLY A 227 -1.56 -15.05 13.70
C GLY A 227 -2.34 -13.83 13.20
N GLN A 228 -3.61 -13.73 13.58
CA GLN A 228 -4.48 -12.60 13.24
C GLN A 228 -4.23 -11.34 14.08
N GLY A 229 -3.51 -11.45 15.21
CA GLY A 229 -3.34 -10.37 16.17
C GLY A 229 -4.63 -10.00 16.94
N HIS A 230 -4.47 -9.17 17.95
CA HIS A 230 -5.56 -8.61 18.75
C HIS A 230 -5.63 -7.11 18.58
N TYR A 231 -6.83 -6.53 18.63
CA TYR A 231 -7.02 -5.10 18.53
C TYR A 231 -6.54 -4.35 19.78
N TYR A 232 -6.81 -4.90 20.97
CA TYR A 232 -6.42 -4.32 22.25
C TYR A 232 -5.33 -5.16 22.92
N ALA A 233 -4.40 -4.50 23.59
CA ALA A 233 -3.24 -5.12 24.24
C ALA A 233 -2.63 -6.26 23.40
N PRO A 234 -2.23 -5.98 22.14
CA PRO A 234 -1.69 -7.01 21.25
C PRO A 234 -0.37 -7.56 21.76
N ASP A 235 -0.13 -8.83 21.44
CA ASP A 235 1.18 -9.43 21.54
C ASP A 235 1.96 -9.13 20.26
N PHE A 236 3.23 -8.73 20.36
CA PHE A 236 4.16 -8.58 19.24
C PHE A 236 5.31 -9.57 19.42
N ARG A 237 5.66 -10.28 18.37
CA ARG A 237 6.79 -11.18 18.27
C ARG A 237 7.91 -10.52 17.47
N SER A 238 9.14 -10.66 17.96
CA SER A 238 10.37 -10.21 17.32
C SER A 238 11.44 -11.30 17.46
N ALA A 239 12.63 -11.06 16.92
CA ALA A 239 13.79 -11.93 17.15
C ALA A 239 14.15 -12.08 18.64
N ALA A 240 13.82 -11.10 19.48
CA ALA A 240 14.06 -11.13 20.94
C ALA A 240 12.98 -11.91 21.72
N GLY A 241 11.89 -12.33 21.08
CA GLY A 241 10.77 -13.03 21.71
C GLY A 241 9.43 -12.32 21.53
N THR A 242 8.47 -12.69 22.39
CA THR A 242 7.11 -12.12 22.35
C THR A 242 6.87 -11.22 23.55
N ARG A 243 6.32 -10.04 23.31
CA ARG A 243 5.92 -9.07 24.35
C ARG A 243 4.50 -8.58 24.11
N ARG A 244 3.75 -8.37 25.20
CA ARG A 244 2.45 -7.69 25.15
C ARG A 244 2.64 -6.18 25.31
N ILE A 245 1.95 -5.40 24.48
CA ILE A 245 1.97 -3.94 24.56
C ILE A 245 0.54 -3.46 24.82
N ASN A 246 0.36 -2.71 25.90
CA ASN A 246 -0.94 -2.13 26.25
C ASN A 246 -1.29 -0.99 25.28
N GLY A 247 -2.55 -0.95 24.83
CA GLY A 247 -3.04 0.08 23.91
C GLY A 247 -3.80 -0.53 22.74
N TYR A 248 -4.04 0.28 21.71
CA TYR A 248 -4.75 -0.11 20.50
C TYR A 248 -3.76 -0.46 19.38
N VAL A 249 -4.01 -1.55 18.68
CA VAL A 249 -3.04 -2.16 17.75
C VAL A 249 -2.62 -1.23 16.61
N THR A 250 -3.52 -0.40 16.09
CA THR A 250 -3.18 0.50 14.97
C THR A 250 -2.19 1.56 15.40
N ASP A 251 -2.42 2.16 16.58
CA ASP A 251 -1.52 3.17 17.16
C ASP A 251 -0.16 2.55 17.48
N ILE A 252 -0.16 1.41 18.18
CA ILE A 252 1.07 0.70 18.55
C ILE A 252 1.88 0.32 17.31
N THR A 253 1.23 -0.21 16.25
CA THR A 253 1.91 -0.59 15.02
C THR A 253 2.53 0.63 14.33
N THR A 254 1.83 1.77 14.37
CA THR A 254 2.34 3.05 13.85
C THR A 254 3.51 3.56 14.69
N ASP A 255 3.39 3.56 16.01
CA ASP A 255 4.45 4.02 16.93
C ASP A 255 5.73 3.20 16.79
N LEU A 256 5.62 1.88 16.67
CA LEU A 256 6.77 1.00 16.41
C LEU A 256 7.44 1.32 15.07
N ALA A 257 6.66 1.63 14.04
CA ALA A 257 7.18 2.03 12.73
C ALA A 257 7.90 3.39 12.80
N LEU A 258 7.33 4.36 13.49
CA LEU A 258 7.96 5.68 13.72
C LEU A 258 9.23 5.55 14.56
N GLU A 259 9.20 4.73 15.61
CA GLU A 259 10.39 4.47 16.43
C GLU A 259 11.53 3.86 15.60
N TRP A 260 11.22 2.90 14.72
CA TRP A 260 12.22 2.34 13.82
C TRP A 260 12.78 3.39 12.85
N LEU A 261 11.88 4.16 12.22
CA LEU A 261 12.28 5.21 11.27
C LEU A 261 13.15 6.30 11.90
N GLU A 262 12.87 6.69 13.13
CA GLU A 262 13.54 7.82 13.79
C GLU A 262 14.81 7.43 14.54
N LYS A 263 14.85 6.20 15.13
CA LYS A 263 15.86 5.87 16.15
C LYS A 263 16.65 4.60 15.86
N GLN A 264 16.16 3.68 15.04
CA GLN A 264 16.75 2.36 14.94
C GLN A 264 17.45 2.10 13.61
N ARG A 265 16.98 2.71 12.52
CA ARG A 265 17.62 2.57 11.21
C ARG A 265 18.88 3.43 11.10
N ASP A 266 19.79 3.04 10.22
CA ASP A 266 20.91 3.89 9.81
C ASP A 266 20.39 4.96 8.82
N SER A 267 20.60 6.24 9.14
CA SER A 267 20.13 7.37 8.33
C SER A 267 20.81 7.46 6.96
N ASP A 268 22.01 6.87 6.82
CA ASP A 268 22.83 6.99 5.62
C ASP A 268 22.53 5.90 4.58
N GLN A 269 21.66 4.94 4.92
CA GLN A 269 21.25 3.88 4.03
C GLN A 269 19.80 4.05 3.56
N PRO A 270 19.50 3.67 2.31
CA PRO A 270 18.10 3.60 1.86
C PRO A 270 17.37 2.52 2.64
N PHE A 271 16.08 2.73 2.85
CA PHE A 271 15.27 1.76 3.59
C PHE A 271 14.01 1.34 2.84
N MET A 272 13.53 0.15 3.19
CA MET A 272 12.20 -0.34 2.86
C MET A 272 11.48 -0.74 4.15
N LEU A 273 10.32 -0.13 4.39
CA LEU A 273 9.43 -0.44 5.51
C LEU A 273 8.13 -1.05 4.99
N MET A 274 7.79 -2.25 5.44
CA MET A 274 6.45 -2.82 5.33
C MET A 274 5.68 -2.58 6.63
N LEU A 275 4.74 -1.64 6.60
CA LEU A 275 3.82 -1.32 7.69
C LEU A 275 2.48 -1.99 7.42
N GLN A 276 2.19 -3.07 8.11
CA GLN A 276 1.02 -3.90 7.83
C GLN A 276 0.03 -3.89 9.01
N HIS A 277 -1.01 -3.09 8.86
CA HIS A 277 -2.06 -2.98 9.86
C HIS A 277 -2.99 -4.21 9.88
N LYS A 278 -3.49 -4.56 11.09
CA LYS A 278 -4.58 -5.51 11.25
C LYS A 278 -5.93 -4.92 10.83
N ALA A 279 -6.14 -3.65 11.11
CA ALA A 279 -7.40 -2.96 10.81
C ALA A 279 -7.60 -2.78 9.30
N PRO A 280 -8.86 -2.84 8.79
CA PRO A 280 -10.11 -3.07 9.53
C PRO A 280 -10.61 -4.53 9.54
N HIS A 281 -9.74 -5.52 9.49
CA HIS A 281 -10.13 -6.94 9.49
C HIS A 281 -11.16 -7.27 10.59
N ARG A 282 -12.09 -8.19 10.29
CA ARG A 282 -13.01 -8.78 11.26
C ARG A 282 -12.24 -9.19 12.54
N ASN A 283 -12.68 -8.89 13.71
CA ASN A 283 -14.00 -8.56 14.23
C ASN A 283 -14.28 -7.04 14.36
N TRP A 284 -13.66 -6.17 13.56
CA TRP A 284 -13.97 -4.74 13.44
C TRP A 284 -14.09 -4.02 14.80
N MET A 285 -13.08 -4.12 15.66
CA MET A 285 -13.09 -3.38 16.92
C MET A 285 -12.54 -1.96 16.69
N PRO A 286 -13.33 -0.92 16.94
CA PRO A 286 -12.86 0.46 16.83
C PRO A 286 -11.81 0.78 17.89
N GLY A 287 -10.96 1.77 17.62
CA GLY A 287 -10.10 2.36 18.63
C GLY A 287 -10.91 3.13 19.69
N PRO A 288 -10.34 3.41 20.88
CA PRO A 288 -11.06 4.10 21.95
C PRO A 288 -11.68 5.42 21.51
N ASP A 289 -10.97 6.20 20.70
CA ASP A 289 -11.42 7.51 20.22
C ASP A 289 -12.48 7.44 19.12
N HIS A 290 -12.78 6.23 18.61
CA HIS A 290 -13.70 5.98 17.50
C HIS A 290 -14.95 5.18 17.91
N LEU A 291 -15.15 4.91 19.20
CA LEU A 291 -16.31 4.15 19.69
C LEU A 291 -17.64 4.77 19.27
N HIS A 292 -17.70 6.09 19.17
CA HIS A 292 -18.90 6.88 18.88
C HIS A 292 -18.93 7.52 17.49
N SER A 293 -17.95 7.22 16.62
CA SER A 293 -17.75 7.94 15.33
C SER A 293 -18.93 7.80 14.35
N PHE A 294 -19.77 6.77 14.49
CA PHE A 294 -20.87 6.47 13.57
C PHE A 294 -22.22 6.33 14.26
N GLU A 295 -22.38 6.83 15.49
CA GLU A 295 -23.65 6.72 16.22
C GLU A 295 -24.80 7.44 15.53
N ASP A 296 -24.51 8.59 14.93
CA ASP A 296 -25.50 9.43 14.23
C ASP A 296 -25.46 9.28 12.71
N VAL A 297 -24.74 8.26 12.20
CA VAL A 297 -24.58 8.05 10.76
C VAL A 297 -25.45 6.88 10.31
N ASP A 298 -26.43 7.18 9.46
CA ASP A 298 -27.17 6.14 8.74
C ASP A 298 -26.32 5.60 7.57
N VAL A 299 -25.91 4.33 7.69
CA VAL A 299 -25.14 3.66 6.63
C VAL A 299 -26.13 2.94 5.72
N PRO A 300 -26.37 3.45 4.49
CA PRO A 300 -27.36 2.85 3.61
C PRO A 300 -26.90 1.44 3.20
N PRO A 301 -27.80 0.45 3.25
CA PRO A 301 -27.46 -0.89 2.77
C PRO A 301 -27.19 -0.86 1.26
N PRO A 302 -26.17 -1.60 0.77
CA PRO A 302 -25.94 -1.70 -0.66
C PRO A 302 -27.14 -2.36 -1.37
N ALA A 303 -27.40 -1.95 -2.61
CA ALA A 303 -28.52 -2.50 -3.40
C ALA A 303 -28.43 -4.03 -3.57
N THR A 304 -27.26 -4.60 -3.42
CA THR A 304 -26.98 -6.04 -3.55
C THR A 304 -27.03 -6.81 -2.24
N LEU A 305 -27.39 -6.17 -1.10
CA LEU A 305 -27.41 -6.81 0.22
C LEU A 305 -28.24 -8.10 0.26
N LEU A 306 -29.41 -8.08 -0.40
CA LEU A 306 -30.35 -9.20 -0.47
C LEU A 306 -30.46 -9.76 -1.90
N ASP A 307 -29.39 -9.66 -2.69
CA ASP A 307 -29.35 -10.18 -4.06
C ASP A 307 -29.51 -11.72 -4.05
N THR A 308 -30.39 -12.22 -4.90
CA THR A 308 -30.61 -13.66 -5.10
C THR A 308 -29.57 -14.30 -6.01
N TRP A 309 -28.72 -13.47 -6.60
CA TRP A 309 -27.63 -13.86 -7.51
C TRP A 309 -28.08 -14.64 -8.73
N ASP A 310 -29.29 -14.34 -9.23
CA ASP A 310 -29.81 -14.92 -10.43
C ASP A 310 -28.82 -14.80 -11.60
N ASP A 311 -28.70 -15.85 -12.40
CA ASP A 311 -27.76 -15.99 -13.53
C ASP A 311 -26.25 -15.99 -13.17
N ARG A 312 -25.88 -16.08 -11.89
CA ARG A 312 -24.49 -16.17 -11.41
C ARG A 312 -24.22 -17.49 -10.71
N LEU A 313 -24.01 -18.55 -11.48
CA LEU A 313 -23.92 -19.94 -11.03
C LEU A 313 -23.03 -20.15 -9.78
N ALA A 314 -21.85 -19.54 -9.76
CA ALA A 314 -20.93 -19.72 -8.63
C ALA A 314 -21.45 -19.05 -7.34
N ALA A 315 -22.11 -17.90 -7.46
CA ALA A 315 -22.67 -17.19 -6.33
C ALA A 315 -23.96 -17.86 -5.81
N GLN A 316 -24.80 -18.39 -6.72
CA GLN A 316 -26.01 -19.14 -6.35
C GLN A 316 -25.72 -20.45 -5.59
N GLN A 317 -24.56 -21.06 -5.82
CA GLN A 317 -24.17 -22.33 -5.19
C GLN A 317 -23.51 -22.16 -3.83
N GLN A 318 -23.15 -20.92 -3.43
CA GLN A 318 -22.59 -20.72 -2.11
C GLN A 318 -23.70 -20.66 -1.05
N GLU A 319 -23.41 -21.23 0.11
CA GLU A 319 -24.33 -21.28 1.26
C GLU A 319 -24.11 -20.11 2.23
N MET A 320 -23.28 -19.11 1.86
CA MET A 320 -22.96 -17.96 2.71
C MET A 320 -24.05 -16.90 2.61
N THR A 321 -24.70 -16.62 3.73
CA THR A 321 -25.62 -15.48 3.87
C THR A 321 -25.15 -14.57 5.00
N ILE A 322 -25.61 -13.32 5.02
CA ILE A 322 -25.33 -12.40 6.13
C ILE A 322 -25.89 -12.99 7.42
N ALA A 323 -27.12 -13.54 7.40
CA ALA A 323 -27.75 -14.11 8.57
C ALA A 323 -26.97 -15.26 9.19
N ASP A 324 -26.41 -16.16 8.35
CA ASP A 324 -25.72 -17.37 8.82
C ASP A 324 -24.27 -17.11 9.24
N HIS A 325 -23.65 -16.02 8.75
CA HIS A 325 -22.24 -15.74 8.95
C HIS A 325 -21.97 -14.49 9.80
N THR A 326 -23.02 -13.81 10.29
CA THR A 326 -22.92 -12.69 11.23
C THR A 326 -23.26 -13.21 12.64
N PHE A 327 -22.29 -13.08 13.55
CA PHE A 327 -22.43 -13.51 14.94
C PHE A 327 -22.80 -12.33 15.82
N ASP A 328 -23.78 -12.52 16.68
CA ASP A 328 -24.32 -11.44 17.52
C ASP A 328 -23.23 -10.80 18.38
N PHE A 329 -22.42 -11.58 19.07
CA PHE A 329 -21.39 -11.03 19.95
C PHE A 329 -20.11 -10.62 19.21
N TYR A 330 -19.63 -11.46 18.31
CA TYR A 330 -18.36 -11.23 17.62
C TYR A 330 -18.43 -10.08 16.62
N ASP A 331 -19.49 -10.02 15.82
CA ASP A 331 -19.64 -9.06 14.74
C ASP A 331 -20.48 -7.84 15.14
N LEU A 332 -21.65 -8.06 15.71
CA LEU A 332 -22.60 -6.98 16.05
C LEU A 332 -22.33 -6.34 17.42
N LYS A 333 -21.52 -6.96 18.27
CA LYS A 333 -21.21 -6.53 19.63
C LYS A 333 -22.42 -6.59 20.57
N ILE A 334 -23.38 -7.44 20.23
CA ILE A 334 -24.52 -7.72 21.09
C ILE A 334 -24.05 -8.69 22.18
N ASP A 335 -24.19 -8.29 23.43
CA ASP A 335 -23.69 -9.06 24.56
C ASP A 335 -24.57 -10.26 24.92
N GLU A 336 -24.09 -11.10 25.87
CA GLU A 336 -24.77 -12.32 26.31
C GLU A 336 -26.13 -12.12 26.98
N GLN A 337 -26.46 -10.88 27.38
CA GLN A 337 -27.74 -10.57 28.01
C GLN A 337 -28.82 -10.24 26.99
N HIS A 338 -28.42 -9.87 25.77
CA HIS A 338 -29.29 -9.30 24.75
C HIS A 338 -29.34 -10.10 23.45
N GLY A 339 -28.38 -11.01 23.19
CA GLY A 339 -28.27 -11.78 21.96
C GLY A 339 -28.09 -13.28 22.16
N ASP A 340 -28.16 -14.04 21.06
CA ASP A 340 -27.89 -15.48 21.03
C ASP A 340 -26.38 -15.70 20.87
N VAL A 341 -25.66 -15.59 21.98
CA VAL A 341 -24.20 -15.74 22.01
C VAL A 341 -23.81 -17.20 22.08
N GLN A 342 -23.13 -17.65 21.02
CA GLN A 342 -22.70 -19.03 20.91
C GLN A 342 -21.49 -19.33 21.82
N LYS A 343 -21.50 -20.49 22.48
CA LYS A 343 -20.40 -20.94 23.36
C LYS A 343 -19.19 -21.49 22.60
N SER A 344 -19.25 -21.51 21.28
CA SER A 344 -18.22 -22.02 20.37
C SER A 344 -18.03 -21.08 19.20
N GLY A 345 -16.97 -21.27 18.43
CA GLY A 345 -16.70 -20.45 17.26
C GLY A 345 -16.33 -19.01 17.58
N PRO A 346 -16.68 -18.06 16.71
CA PRO A 346 -16.27 -16.65 16.82
C PRO A 346 -16.74 -15.96 18.09
N ASP A 347 -17.96 -16.19 18.58
CA ASP A 347 -18.46 -15.57 19.81
C ASP A 347 -17.61 -15.94 21.04
N LYS A 348 -17.12 -17.19 21.10
CA LYS A 348 -16.18 -17.57 22.15
C LYS A 348 -14.89 -16.75 22.13
N TRP A 349 -14.40 -16.43 20.95
CA TRP A 349 -13.17 -15.61 20.83
C TRP A 349 -13.38 -14.17 21.31
N MET A 350 -14.61 -13.66 21.25
CA MET A 350 -14.90 -12.32 21.74
C MET A 350 -14.64 -12.16 23.23
N HIS A 351 -14.85 -13.19 24.04
CA HIS A 351 -14.49 -13.18 25.46
C HIS A 351 -12.98 -12.96 25.67
N ASP A 352 -12.15 -13.65 24.89
CA ASP A 352 -10.70 -13.52 24.94
C ASP A 352 -10.24 -12.13 24.51
N VAL A 353 -10.93 -11.54 23.52
CA VAL A 353 -10.68 -10.18 23.04
C VAL A 353 -11.04 -9.15 24.12
N LEU A 354 -12.23 -9.26 24.73
CA LEU A 354 -12.67 -8.35 25.79
C LEU A 354 -11.85 -8.50 27.08
N ALA A 355 -11.29 -9.67 27.35
CA ALA A 355 -10.39 -9.87 28.49
C ALA A 355 -9.07 -9.10 28.38
N ARG A 356 -8.74 -8.58 27.18
CA ARG A 356 -7.54 -7.75 26.92
C ARG A 356 -7.76 -6.26 27.16
N LEU A 357 -9.01 -5.80 27.30
CA LEU A 357 -9.33 -4.42 27.62
C LEU A 357 -9.00 -4.12 29.08
N SER A 358 -8.48 -2.91 29.35
CA SER A 358 -8.40 -2.43 30.72
C SER A 358 -9.80 -2.26 31.31
N PRO A 359 -9.95 -2.15 32.64
CA PRO A 359 -11.24 -1.89 33.24
C PRO A 359 -11.94 -0.63 32.68
N GLU A 360 -11.19 0.43 32.44
CA GLU A 360 -11.67 1.69 31.86
C GLU A 360 -12.11 1.50 30.41
N GLN A 361 -11.30 0.82 29.60
CA GLN A 361 -11.65 0.50 28.21
C GLN A 361 -12.90 -0.40 28.14
N ARG A 362 -13.02 -1.36 29.06
CA ARG A 362 -14.19 -2.23 29.13
C ARG A 362 -15.45 -1.48 29.52
N ALA A 363 -15.35 -0.54 30.44
CA ALA A 363 -16.47 0.30 30.83
C ALA A 363 -16.92 1.22 29.68
N ALA A 364 -15.96 1.86 28.97
CA ALA A 364 -16.24 2.68 27.79
C ALA A 364 -16.88 1.85 26.66
N TRP A 365 -16.36 0.65 26.42
CA TRP A 365 -16.93 -0.29 25.47
C TRP A 365 -18.37 -0.66 25.79
N ALA A 366 -18.66 -1.05 27.04
CA ALA A 366 -20.00 -1.41 27.47
C ALA A 366 -20.98 -0.24 27.30
N ALA A 367 -20.57 0.97 27.70
CA ALA A 367 -21.39 2.17 27.55
C ALA A 367 -21.70 2.51 26.09
N ALA A 368 -20.71 2.37 25.18
CA ALA A 368 -20.88 2.67 23.76
C ALA A 368 -21.88 1.73 23.06
N TYR A 369 -22.02 0.50 23.55
CA TYR A 369 -22.92 -0.49 22.94
C TYR A 369 -24.22 -0.71 23.72
N GLU A 370 -24.46 -0.03 24.85
CA GLU A 370 -25.62 -0.24 25.70
C GLU A 370 -26.96 0.02 24.97
N SER A 371 -27.09 1.17 24.32
CA SER A 371 -28.31 1.53 23.57
C SER A 371 -28.57 0.51 22.44
N ARG A 372 -27.55 0.18 21.67
CA ARG A 372 -27.66 -0.80 20.57
C ARG A 372 -28.06 -2.18 21.05
N ASN A 373 -27.53 -2.63 22.17
CA ASN A 373 -27.90 -3.90 22.80
C ASN A 373 -29.38 -3.89 23.24
N ALA A 374 -29.85 -2.81 23.84
CA ALA A 374 -31.26 -2.65 24.25
C ALA A 374 -32.23 -2.63 23.05
N ASP A 375 -31.85 -1.90 21.98
CA ASP A 375 -32.63 -1.85 20.72
C ASP A 375 -32.73 -3.19 20.04
N TYR A 376 -31.61 -3.93 20.01
CA TYR A 376 -31.57 -5.28 19.45
C TYR A 376 -32.49 -6.23 20.24
N ALA A 377 -32.42 -6.23 21.55
CA ALA A 377 -33.29 -7.05 22.39
C ALA A 377 -34.77 -6.75 22.17
N ALA A 378 -35.12 -5.44 22.12
CA ALA A 378 -36.49 -5.02 21.84
C ALA A 378 -36.98 -5.40 20.44
N ALA A 379 -36.09 -5.40 19.46
CA ALA A 379 -36.39 -5.90 18.11
C ALA A 379 -36.61 -7.42 18.10
N MET A 380 -35.75 -8.17 18.76
CA MET A 380 -35.87 -9.64 18.90
C MET A 380 -37.18 -10.05 19.57
N GLU A 381 -37.59 -9.37 20.66
CA GLU A 381 -38.89 -9.62 21.27
C GLU A 381 -40.08 -9.39 20.34
N ARG A 382 -39.99 -8.43 19.42
CA ARG A 382 -41.02 -8.19 18.39
C ARG A 382 -41.03 -9.31 17.35
N ILE A 383 -39.86 -9.76 16.91
CA ILE A 383 -39.70 -10.83 15.94
C ILE A 383 -40.22 -12.17 16.47
N GLU A 384 -39.98 -12.48 17.75
CA GLU A 384 -40.47 -13.69 18.40
C GLU A 384 -42.00 -13.76 18.53
N LYS A 385 -42.67 -12.62 18.40
CA LYS A 385 -44.16 -12.54 18.43
C LYS A 385 -44.78 -12.65 17.02
N LEU A 386 -43.96 -12.80 15.96
CA LEU A 386 -44.47 -13.04 14.62
C LEU A 386 -44.99 -14.49 14.49
N ASP A 387 -46.20 -14.65 13.98
CA ASP A 387 -46.86 -15.95 13.81
C ASP A 387 -46.24 -16.76 12.66
N ASP A 388 -45.76 -16.09 11.61
CA ASP A 388 -45.16 -16.75 10.45
C ASP A 388 -43.63 -16.91 10.64
N PRO A 389 -43.11 -18.15 10.62
CA PRO A 389 -41.70 -18.43 10.73
C PRO A 389 -40.84 -17.79 9.61
N ALA A 390 -41.41 -17.65 8.40
CA ALA A 390 -40.70 -17.03 7.27
C ALA A 390 -40.54 -15.53 7.48
N ASP A 391 -41.57 -14.84 7.97
CA ASP A 391 -41.52 -13.43 8.33
C ASP A 391 -40.53 -13.19 9.47
N ALA A 392 -40.51 -14.05 10.47
CA ALA A 392 -39.56 -14.00 11.57
C ALA A 392 -38.10 -14.19 11.09
N ALA A 393 -37.85 -15.11 10.17
CA ALA A 393 -36.54 -15.35 9.59
C ALA A 393 -36.07 -14.13 8.76
N ALA A 394 -36.94 -13.58 7.92
CA ALA A 394 -36.67 -12.39 7.13
C ALA A 394 -36.34 -11.18 8.04
N ALA A 395 -37.15 -10.95 9.09
CA ALA A 395 -36.94 -9.86 10.04
C ALA A 395 -35.62 -10.01 10.81
N ARG A 396 -35.22 -11.22 11.19
CA ARG A 396 -33.89 -11.48 11.80
C ARG A 396 -32.74 -11.16 10.84
N THR A 397 -32.89 -11.48 9.57
CA THR A 397 -31.88 -11.15 8.53
C THR A 397 -31.72 -9.62 8.40
N HIS A 398 -32.82 -8.87 8.43
CA HIS A 398 -32.78 -7.42 8.36
C HIS A 398 -32.22 -6.76 9.63
N LEU A 399 -32.33 -7.44 10.79
CA LEU A 399 -31.81 -6.92 12.06
C LEU A 399 -30.29 -7.10 12.17
N ARG A 400 -29.74 -8.13 11.54
CA ARG A 400 -28.30 -8.46 11.50
C ARG A 400 -27.56 -7.73 10.39
#